data_8228fdc36f834c14b27d3731b72c4285
#
_entry.id   8228fdc36f834c14b27d3731b72c4285
#
_cell.length_a   1.000
_cell.length_b   1.000
_cell.length_c   1.000
_cell.angle_alpha   90.00
_cell.angle_beta   90.00
_cell.angle_gamma   90.00
#
_symmetry.space_group_name_H-M   'P 1'
#
loop_
_entity.id
_entity.type
_entity.pdbx_description
1 polymer ?
#
loop_
_entity_poly.entity_id
_entity_poly.type
_entity_poly.pdbx_seq_one_letter_code
_entity_poly.pdbx_strand_id
1 'polypeptide(L)'
;QINSISRQNELYTNSTESNGQNRTISDTSSSKEHIGVEYIKSEHNSFTNYSNINSTRVNATSSIEDTRRKAKLALKYLGFYAGPDDSDLSSSSAKKAIMNFQKVYGLNVTGTADSNTLIKLDVASNYNSKAAQALQKSSIPSQFYMDYYEKDNFARTWAFLCVGMGLSEAQASGVLGNIKAESNFSSDNAQGYAGAHNPDYKYDVNDGKAYGIMQWKFYSRKKGLLDTANSMGLNTSDLNAQLAFIRVESNTTCKSGWDALKTAKTVNEASDYVLQKIEITSDSYIDQRRQYSNTIYNVMSKINYFI
;
A
#
# COMPACT_ATOMS: atom_id res chain seq x y z
N GLN A 1 24.99 -8.97 21.52
CA GLN A 1 23.56 -8.74 21.28
C GLN A 1 22.94 -7.67 22.19
N ILE A 2 23.64 -7.20 23.23
CA ILE A 2 23.17 -6.16 24.16
C ILE A 2 23.62 -4.75 23.72
N ASN A 3 24.61 -4.63 22.84
CA ASN A 3 25.19 -3.35 22.40
C ASN A 3 24.44 -2.63 21.25
N SER A 4 23.41 -3.23 20.67
CA SER A 4 22.64 -2.59 19.57
C SER A 4 21.51 -1.67 20.06
N ILE A 5 21.06 -1.83 21.29
CA ILE A 5 19.95 -1.05 21.86
C ILE A 5 20.42 0.34 22.31
N SER A 6 21.68 0.46 22.78
CA SER A 6 22.21 1.74 23.26
C SER A 6 22.53 2.76 22.16
N ARG A 7 22.76 2.32 20.92
CA ARG A 7 23.08 3.22 19.80
C ARG A 7 21.86 3.88 19.16
N GLN A 8 20.67 3.35 19.37
CA GLN A 8 19.46 3.95 18.81
C GLN A 8 18.98 5.21 19.54
N ASN A 9 19.35 5.37 20.80
CA ASN A 9 18.94 6.54 21.60
C ASN A 9 19.88 7.76 21.44
N GLU A 10 21.09 7.60 20.91
CA GLU A 10 22.04 8.71 20.76
C GLU A 10 21.91 9.49 19.44
N LEU A 11 21.17 8.97 18.45
CA LEU A 11 21.00 9.62 17.15
C LEU A 11 19.87 10.67 17.09
N TYR A 12 19.16 10.90 18.18
CA TYR A 12 17.99 11.79 18.21
C TYR A 12 18.20 13.16 18.86
N THR A 13 19.42 13.52 19.30
CA THR A 13 19.63 14.72 20.10
C THR A 13 20.47 15.85 19.48
N ASN A 14 20.88 15.79 18.22
CA ASN A 14 21.65 16.90 17.63
C ASN A 14 21.29 17.17 16.19
N SER A 15 20.40 18.12 15.93
CA SER A 15 20.52 19.14 14.86
C SER A 15 19.39 20.16 14.93
N THR A 16 19.63 21.22 15.68
CA THR A 16 19.03 22.53 15.44
C THR A 16 20.11 23.47 14.89
N GLU A 17 19.65 24.35 13.97
CA GLU A 17 20.33 25.53 13.38
C GLU A 17 21.24 25.28 12.16
N SER A 18 20.92 25.83 10.98
CA SER A 18 20.96 27.24 10.60
C SER A 18 20.72 27.46 9.11
N ASN A 19 20.02 28.57 8.83
CA ASN A 19 20.17 29.54 7.75
C ASN A 19 19.93 29.21 6.28
N GLY A 20 18.97 30.01 5.79
CA GLY A 20 18.55 30.13 4.41
C GLY A 20 19.59 30.70 3.44
N GLN A 21 19.40 30.37 2.20
CA GLN A 21 19.62 31.26 1.06
C GLN A 21 18.80 30.82 -0.14
N ASN A 22 18.03 31.73 -0.69
CA ASN A 22 17.32 31.65 -1.96
C ASN A 22 18.30 31.35 -3.11
N ARG A 23 18.01 30.35 -3.92
CA ARG A 23 18.44 30.27 -5.32
C ARG A 23 17.32 29.65 -6.15
N THR A 24 16.74 30.46 -7.00
CA THR A 24 15.95 30.09 -8.17
C THR A 24 16.76 29.18 -9.08
N ILE A 25 16.29 27.96 -9.30
CA ILE A 25 16.75 27.10 -10.40
C ILE A 25 15.47 26.60 -11.12
N SER A 26 15.49 26.82 -12.43
CA SER A 26 14.43 26.57 -13.39
C SER A 26 14.05 25.08 -13.49
N ASP A 27 12.76 24.82 -13.37
CA ASP A 27 12.10 23.54 -13.52
C ASP A 27 12.20 22.95 -14.94
N THR A 28 12.69 21.74 -15.05
CA THR A 28 12.46 20.86 -16.21
C THR A 28 12.30 19.37 -15.84
N SER A 29 11.84 19.01 -14.64
CA SER A 29 11.60 17.59 -14.26
C SER A 29 10.26 17.34 -13.56
N SER A 30 9.29 18.23 -13.73
CA SER A 30 8.07 18.29 -12.91
C SER A 30 6.84 17.55 -13.50
N SER A 31 6.94 16.85 -14.65
CA SER A 31 5.74 16.45 -15.38
C SER A 31 5.02 15.16 -14.92
N LYS A 32 5.68 14.28 -14.16
CA LYS A 32 5.04 13.01 -13.75
C LYS A 32 4.41 13.02 -12.34
N GLU A 33 4.94 13.80 -11.41
CA GLU A 33 4.35 13.91 -10.06
C GLU A 33 3.03 14.70 -10.04
N HIS A 34 2.87 15.64 -11.01
CA HIS A 34 1.63 16.43 -11.17
C HIS A 34 0.49 15.65 -11.82
N ILE A 35 0.79 14.63 -12.63
CA ILE A 35 -0.23 13.87 -13.38
C ILE A 35 -1.17 13.11 -12.44
N GLY A 36 -0.67 12.52 -11.36
CA GLY A 36 -1.51 11.80 -10.39
C GLY A 36 -2.49 12.71 -9.64
N VAL A 37 -2.06 13.93 -9.30
CA VAL A 37 -2.89 14.92 -8.58
C VAL A 37 -3.85 15.64 -9.54
N GLU A 38 -3.43 15.90 -10.77
CA GLU A 38 -4.30 16.51 -11.78
C GLU A 38 -5.33 15.52 -12.33
N TYR A 39 -4.99 14.22 -12.45
CA TYR A 39 -5.97 13.18 -12.81
C TYR A 39 -7.07 13.08 -11.75
N ILE A 40 -6.73 13.08 -10.45
CA ILE A 40 -7.74 13.12 -9.38
C ILE A 40 -8.62 14.38 -9.52
N LYS A 41 -8.07 15.50 -10.03
CA LYS A 41 -8.83 16.73 -10.26
C LYS A 41 -9.67 16.69 -11.54
N SER A 42 -9.20 16.07 -12.63
CA SER A 42 -9.92 16.01 -13.90
C SER A 42 -11.06 14.98 -13.90
N GLU A 43 -10.86 13.83 -13.23
CA GLU A 43 -11.91 12.83 -13.03
C GLU A 43 -12.93 13.25 -11.96
N HIS A 44 -12.62 14.28 -11.16
CA HIS A 44 -13.62 14.94 -10.32
C HIS A 44 -14.87 15.36 -11.11
N ASN A 45 -14.71 15.65 -12.40
CA ASN A 45 -15.84 15.95 -13.29
C ASN A 45 -16.70 14.74 -13.65
N SER A 46 -16.18 13.50 -13.62
CA SER A 46 -17.01 12.32 -13.91
C SER A 46 -17.93 11.95 -12.74
N PHE A 47 -17.50 12.22 -11.49
CA PHE A 47 -18.34 12.02 -10.30
C PHE A 47 -19.14 13.28 -9.88
N THR A 48 -18.64 14.50 -10.14
CA THR A 48 -19.33 15.76 -9.80
C THR A 48 -20.44 16.14 -10.79
N ASN A 49 -20.44 15.61 -12.01
CA ASN A 49 -21.58 15.77 -12.92
C ASN A 49 -22.88 15.12 -12.41
N TYR A 50 -22.81 14.28 -11.34
CA TYR A 50 -24.00 13.73 -10.70
C TYR A 50 -24.72 14.69 -9.75
N SER A 51 -24.09 15.80 -9.34
CA SER A 51 -24.71 16.79 -8.45
C SER A 51 -25.52 17.87 -9.18
N ASN A 52 -25.42 17.98 -10.51
CA ASN A 52 -26.04 19.06 -11.31
C ASN A 52 -27.14 18.62 -12.27
N ILE A 53 -27.65 17.38 -12.19
CA ILE A 53 -28.74 16.93 -13.05
C ILE A 53 -30.08 17.11 -12.35
N ASN A 54 -30.64 18.30 -12.46
CA ASN A 54 -32.08 18.55 -12.30
C ASN A 54 -32.79 18.20 -13.61
N SER A 55 -32.94 16.90 -13.93
CA SER A 55 -34.07 16.43 -14.78
C SER A 55 -34.07 14.91 -14.94
N THR A 56 -35.17 14.31 -14.62
CA THR A 56 -35.60 12.91 -14.69
C THR A 56 -35.12 12.02 -13.54
N ARG A 57 -35.97 11.95 -12.53
CA ARG A 57 -35.81 11.13 -11.28
C ARG A 57 -35.45 9.65 -11.54
N VAL A 58 -35.80 9.08 -12.68
CA VAL A 58 -35.58 7.67 -13.03
C VAL A 58 -34.12 7.42 -13.42
N ASN A 59 -33.49 8.30 -14.19
CA ASN A 59 -32.11 8.14 -14.62
C ASN A 59 -31.11 8.45 -13.50
N ALA A 60 -31.44 9.37 -12.57
CA ALA A 60 -30.59 9.70 -11.42
C ALA A 60 -30.52 8.54 -10.41
N THR A 61 -31.61 7.84 -10.18
CA THR A 61 -31.65 6.69 -9.25
C THR A 61 -30.82 5.54 -9.79
N SER A 62 -30.92 5.20 -11.08
CA SER A 62 -30.10 4.17 -11.72
C SER A 62 -28.60 4.49 -11.63
N SER A 63 -28.21 5.74 -11.85
CA SER A 63 -26.80 6.16 -11.79
C SER A 63 -26.23 6.11 -10.35
N ILE A 64 -27.02 6.42 -9.34
CA ILE A 64 -26.62 6.33 -7.92
C ILE A 64 -26.44 4.86 -7.50
N GLU A 65 -27.36 3.99 -7.90
CA GLU A 65 -27.28 2.55 -7.63
C GLU A 65 -26.05 1.93 -8.31
N ASP A 66 -25.76 2.30 -9.55
CA ASP A 66 -24.57 1.85 -10.28
C ASP A 66 -23.28 2.31 -9.60
N THR A 67 -23.24 3.56 -9.14
CA THR A 67 -22.09 4.08 -8.40
C THR A 67 -21.85 3.32 -7.08
N ARG A 68 -22.92 3.04 -6.32
CA ARG A 68 -22.85 2.26 -5.08
C ARG A 68 -22.40 0.83 -5.34
N ARG A 69 -22.92 0.19 -6.40
CA ARG A 69 -22.52 -1.16 -6.81
C ARG A 69 -21.06 -1.21 -7.21
N LYS A 70 -20.57 -0.25 -8.01
CA LYS A 70 -19.15 -0.13 -8.38
C LYS A 70 -18.27 0.04 -7.16
N ALA A 71 -18.66 0.90 -6.21
CA ALA A 71 -17.91 1.07 -4.94
C ALA A 71 -17.82 -0.23 -4.14
N LYS A 72 -18.91 -1.00 -4.08
CA LYS A 72 -18.94 -2.29 -3.38
C LYS A 72 -18.05 -3.33 -4.06
N LEU A 73 -18.07 -3.40 -5.39
CA LEU A 73 -17.17 -4.24 -6.18
C LEU A 73 -15.70 -3.84 -5.97
N ALA A 74 -15.39 -2.55 -5.96
CA ALA A 74 -14.05 -2.05 -5.69
C ALA A 74 -13.57 -2.49 -4.28
N LEU A 75 -14.42 -2.38 -3.26
CA LEU A 75 -14.12 -2.90 -1.91
C LEU A 75 -13.82 -4.40 -1.91
N LYS A 76 -14.54 -5.20 -2.74
CA LYS A 76 -14.28 -6.63 -2.90
C LYS A 76 -12.93 -6.90 -3.55
N TYR A 77 -12.64 -6.28 -4.69
CA TYR A 77 -11.36 -6.44 -5.40
C TYR A 77 -10.15 -6.04 -4.56
N LEU A 78 -10.32 -5.05 -3.68
CA LEU A 78 -9.30 -4.62 -2.74
C LEU A 78 -9.31 -5.43 -1.43
N GLY A 79 -10.17 -6.44 -1.32
CA GLY A 79 -10.21 -7.37 -0.19
C GLY A 79 -10.80 -6.80 1.11
N PHE A 80 -11.57 -5.70 1.06
CA PHE A 80 -12.21 -5.11 2.24
C PHE A 80 -13.60 -5.68 2.51
N TYR A 81 -14.24 -6.26 1.51
CA TYR A 81 -15.63 -6.72 1.59
C TYR A 81 -15.81 -8.10 0.96
N ALA A 82 -16.55 -8.98 1.62
CA ALA A 82 -16.84 -10.34 1.15
C ALA A 82 -18.34 -10.64 1.01
N GLY A 83 -19.20 -9.64 1.19
CA GLY A 83 -20.66 -9.80 1.16
C GLY A 83 -21.26 -9.77 -0.25
N PRO A 84 -22.60 -9.65 -0.38
CA PRO A 84 -23.32 -9.71 -1.64
C PRO A 84 -23.03 -8.55 -2.58
N ASP A 85 -23.24 -8.77 -3.90
CA ASP A 85 -23.04 -7.79 -4.97
C ASP A 85 -24.30 -6.95 -5.22
N ASP A 86 -24.79 -6.30 -4.19
CA ASP A 86 -25.90 -5.35 -4.26
C ASP A 86 -25.40 -3.90 -4.18
N SER A 87 -26.30 -2.93 -4.21
CA SER A 87 -25.99 -1.50 -4.06
C SER A 87 -26.09 -0.97 -2.61
N ASP A 88 -26.36 -1.84 -1.63
CA ASP A 88 -26.51 -1.42 -0.24
C ASP A 88 -25.14 -1.18 0.43
N LEU A 89 -24.80 0.09 0.62
CA LEU A 89 -23.62 0.54 1.39
C LEU A 89 -23.98 0.87 2.86
N SER A 90 -25.24 0.68 3.27
CA SER A 90 -25.71 1.04 4.63
C SER A 90 -25.60 -0.12 5.62
N SER A 91 -25.43 -1.36 5.15
CA SER A 91 -25.23 -2.52 6.00
C SER A 91 -24.01 -2.37 6.91
N SER A 92 -24.04 -2.99 8.08
CA SER A 92 -22.92 -2.92 9.04
C SER A 92 -21.61 -3.45 8.46
N SER A 93 -21.68 -4.51 7.63
CA SER A 93 -20.52 -5.08 6.95
C SER A 93 -19.95 -4.14 5.89
N ALA A 94 -20.79 -3.48 5.09
CA ALA A 94 -20.36 -2.50 4.11
C ALA A 94 -19.73 -1.26 4.79
N LYS A 95 -20.36 -0.73 5.83
CA LYS A 95 -19.80 0.38 6.63
C LYS A 95 -18.44 0.02 7.23
N LYS A 96 -18.28 -1.18 7.78
CA LYS A 96 -16.99 -1.66 8.31
C LYS A 96 -15.95 -1.75 7.20
N ALA A 97 -16.30 -2.26 6.03
CA ALA A 97 -15.41 -2.32 4.87
C ALA A 97 -14.96 -0.93 4.42
N ILE A 98 -15.89 0.05 4.35
CA ILE A 98 -15.58 1.44 4.03
C ILE A 98 -14.65 2.04 5.09
N MET A 99 -14.90 1.86 6.38
CA MET A 99 -14.02 2.34 7.46
C MET A 99 -12.60 1.76 7.34
N ASN A 100 -12.49 0.47 7.08
CA ASN A 100 -11.20 -0.19 6.92
C ASN A 100 -10.47 0.32 5.66
N PHE A 101 -11.18 0.51 4.54
CA PHE A 101 -10.61 1.13 3.35
C PHE A 101 -10.12 2.56 3.64
N GLN A 102 -10.94 3.40 4.26
CA GLN A 102 -10.58 4.76 4.62
C GLN A 102 -9.32 4.79 5.50
N LYS A 103 -9.22 3.88 6.47
CA LYS A 103 -8.05 3.75 7.35
C LYS A 103 -6.79 3.38 6.58
N VAL A 104 -6.85 2.36 5.71
CA VAL A 104 -5.72 1.90 4.90
C VAL A 104 -5.30 2.99 3.90
N TYR A 105 -6.25 3.65 3.25
CA TYR A 105 -5.95 4.65 2.21
C TYR A 105 -5.79 6.09 2.73
N GLY A 106 -5.78 6.29 4.06
CA GLY A 106 -5.48 7.57 4.69
C GLY A 106 -6.56 8.63 4.52
N LEU A 107 -7.82 8.20 4.51
CA LEU A 107 -9.00 9.06 4.48
C LEU A 107 -9.58 9.25 5.90
N ASN A 108 -10.47 10.22 6.07
CA ASN A 108 -11.25 10.34 7.29
C ASN A 108 -12.12 9.11 7.48
N VAL A 109 -12.02 8.45 8.64
CA VAL A 109 -12.70 7.18 8.93
C VAL A 109 -14.12 7.47 9.39
N THR A 110 -15.05 7.54 8.44
CA THR A 110 -16.47 7.89 8.68
C THR A 110 -17.43 6.70 8.51
N GLY A 111 -17.00 5.68 7.74
CA GLY A 111 -17.87 4.58 7.31
C GLY A 111 -18.89 4.99 6.22
N THR A 112 -18.76 6.20 5.67
CA THR A 112 -19.59 6.71 4.59
C THR A 112 -18.78 6.77 3.30
N ALA A 113 -19.33 6.28 2.20
CA ALA A 113 -18.73 6.40 0.88
C ALA A 113 -18.99 7.80 0.30
N ASP A 114 -18.32 8.81 0.88
CA ASP A 114 -18.32 10.18 0.37
C ASP A 114 -17.56 10.29 -0.96
N SER A 115 -17.59 11.46 -1.60
CA SER A 115 -16.94 11.68 -2.90
C SER A 115 -15.46 11.35 -2.89
N ASN A 116 -14.72 11.71 -1.82
CA ASN A 116 -13.30 11.41 -1.69
C ASN A 116 -13.06 9.90 -1.58
N THR A 117 -13.90 9.21 -0.83
CA THR A 117 -13.85 7.75 -0.68
C THR A 117 -14.15 7.06 -2.01
N LEU A 118 -15.18 7.50 -2.74
CA LEU A 118 -15.55 6.93 -4.04
C LEU A 118 -14.45 7.11 -5.08
N ILE A 119 -13.88 8.30 -5.22
CA ILE A 119 -12.77 8.58 -6.12
C ILE A 119 -11.56 7.70 -5.78
N LYS A 120 -11.20 7.64 -4.50
CA LYS A 120 -10.06 6.84 -4.05
C LYS A 120 -10.26 5.33 -4.28
N LEU A 121 -11.49 4.84 -4.09
CA LEU A 121 -11.87 3.45 -4.39
C LEU A 121 -11.72 3.13 -5.87
N ASP A 122 -12.22 4.00 -6.75
CA ASP A 122 -12.16 3.81 -8.20
C ASP A 122 -10.70 3.74 -8.67
N VAL A 123 -9.89 4.74 -8.30
CA VAL A 123 -8.47 4.79 -8.67
C VAL A 123 -7.70 3.57 -8.12
N ALA A 124 -7.89 3.22 -6.85
CA ALA A 124 -7.20 2.08 -6.24
C ALA A 124 -7.61 0.75 -6.90
N SER A 125 -8.90 0.57 -7.19
CA SER A 125 -9.41 -0.63 -7.88
C SER A 125 -8.83 -0.75 -9.29
N ASN A 126 -8.70 0.36 -10.02
CA ASN A 126 -8.07 0.39 -11.34
C ASN A 126 -6.58 -0.01 -11.28
N TYR A 127 -5.81 0.56 -10.34
CA TYR A 127 -4.41 0.19 -10.13
C TYR A 127 -4.27 -1.29 -9.79
N ASN A 128 -5.10 -1.81 -8.88
CA ASN A 128 -5.12 -3.23 -8.52
C ASN A 128 -5.42 -4.12 -9.73
N SER A 129 -6.49 -3.82 -10.47
CA SER A 129 -6.92 -4.63 -11.63
C SER A 129 -5.87 -4.67 -12.73
N LYS A 130 -5.28 -3.52 -13.07
CA LYS A 130 -4.24 -3.44 -14.10
C LYS A 130 -2.95 -4.12 -13.67
N ALA A 131 -2.57 -4.01 -12.40
CA ALA A 131 -1.44 -4.75 -11.86
C ALA A 131 -1.65 -6.27 -11.95
N ALA A 132 -2.81 -6.77 -11.55
CA ALA A 132 -3.16 -8.18 -11.66
C ALA A 132 -3.12 -8.69 -13.12
N GLN A 133 -3.65 -7.90 -14.07
CA GLN A 133 -3.61 -8.23 -15.51
C GLN A 133 -2.16 -8.26 -16.05
N ALA A 134 -1.33 -7.32 -15.64
CA ALA A 134 0.07 -7.27 -16.07
C ALA A 134 0.84 -8.52 -15.59
N LEU A 135 0.61 -8.95 -14.35
CA LEU A 135 1.22 -10.17 -13.81
C LEU A 135 0.78 -11.45 -14.54
N GLN A 136 -0.42 -11.46 -15.12
CA GLN A 136 -0.89 -12.58 -15.94
C GLN A 136 -0.25 -12.61 -17.32
N LYS A 137 0.02 -11.45 -17.92
CA LYS A 137 0.51 -11.30 -19.31
C LYS A 137 2.02 -11.23 -19.42
N SER A 138 2.73 -10.87 -18.33
CA SER A 138 4.18 -10.68 -18.38
C SER A 138 4.92 -12.01 -18.30
N SER A 139 5.98 -12.16 -19.09
CA SER A 139 6.99 -13.20 -18.91
C SER A 139 7.82 -12.85 -17.67
N ILE A 140 7.31 -13.15 -16.49
CA ILE A 140 8.05 -12.97 -15.26
C ILE A 140 9.13 -14.04 -15.18
N PRO A 141 10.40 -13.68 -14.88
CA PRO A 141 11.47 -14.66 -14.72
C PRO A 141 11.10 -15.74 -13.70
N SER A 142 11.55 -16.99 -13.93
CA SER A 142 11.20 -18.15 -13.08
C SER A 142 11.55 -17.94 -11.59
N GLN A 143 12.64 -17.22 -11.32
CA GLN A 143 13.01 -16.84 -9.94
C GLN A 143 12.06 -15.84 -9.26
N PHE A 144 11.13 -15.27 -10.03
CA PHE A 144 10.10 -14.34 -9.53
C PHE A 144 8.73 -15.02 -9.44
N TYR A 145 8.73 -16.34 -9.30
CA TYR A 145 7.48 -17.08 -9.19
C TYR A 145 6.60 -16.58 -8.05
N MET A 146 5.32 -16.44 -8.34
CA MET A 146 4.24 -16.15 -7.39
C MET A 146 3.02 -16.99 -7.76
N ASP A 147 2.35 -17.56 -6.78
CA ASP A 147 1.06 -18.22 -6.97
C ASP A 147 -0.09 -17.19 -7.09
N TYR A 148 -1.34 -17.68 -7.12
CA TYR A 148 -2.51 -16.80 -7.23
C TYR A 148 -2.68 -15.87 -6.02
N TYR A 149 -2.47 -16.40 -4.81
CA TYR A 149 -2.59 -15.65 -3.56
C TYR A 149 -1.54 -14.52 -3.45
N GLU A 150 -0.31 -14.84 -3.80
CA GLU A 150 0.81 -13.89 -3.79
C GLU A 150 0.64 -12.80 -4.87
N LYS A 151 0.11 -13.16 -6.05
CA LYS A 151 -0.22 -12.20 -7.11
C LYS A 151 -1.33 -11.23 -6.71
N ASP A 152 -2.35 -11.72 -6.01
CA ASP A 152 -3.41 -10.87 -5.46
C ASP A 152 -2.85 -9.91 -4.41
N ASN A 153 -2.06 -10.41 -3.46
CA ASN A 153 -1.38 -9.58 -2.46
C ASN A 153 -0.46 -8.55 -3.10
N PHE A 154 0.29 -8.92 -4.14
CA PHE A 154 1.11 -7.98 -4.92
C PHE A 154 0.27 -6.85 -5.50
N ALA A 155 -0.80 -7.18 -6.22
CA ALA A 155 -1.63 -6.19 -6.90
C ALA A 155 -2.29 -5.21 -5.91
N ARG A 156 -2.78 -5.71 -4.78
CA ARG A 156 -3.36 -4.90 -3.70
C ARG A 156 -2.32 -4.02 -3.02
N THR A 157 -1.12 -4.54 -2.79
CA THR A 157 0.00 -3.78 -2.21
C THR A 157 0.48 -2.69 -3.18
N TRP A 158 0.57 -2.98 -4.48
CA TRP A 158 0.87 -1.98 -5.50
C TRP A 158 -0.12 -0.81 -5.48
N ALA A 159 -1.42 -1.11 -5.51
CA ALA A 159 -2.46 -0.09 -5.43
C ALA A 159 -2.37 0.74 -4.13
N PHE A 160 -2.10 0.09 -2.99
CA PHE A 160 -1.89 0.78 -1.72
C PHE A 160 -0.68 1.71 -1.76
N LEU A 161 0.47 1.25 -2.26
CA LEU A 161 1.69 2.06 -2.29
C LEU A 161 1.54 3.28 -3.22
N CYS A 162 1.03 3.07 -4.43
CA CYS A 162 0.88 4.16 -5.40
C CYS A 162 -0.26 5.12 -5.03
N VAL A 163 -1.45 4.60 -4.73
CA VAL A 163 -2.67 5.41 -4.52
C VAL A 163 -2.84 5.79 -3.04
N GLY A 164 -2.60 4.85 -2.15
CA GLY A 164 -2.73 5.05 -0.70
C GLY A 164 -1.60 5.88 -0.12
N MET A 165 -0.34 5.51 -0.40
CA MET A 165 0.85 6.17 0.14
C MET A 165 1.39 7.31 -0.74
N GLY A 166 0.92 7.42 -1.99
CA GLY A 166 1.34 8.44 -2.94
C GLY A 166 2.77 8.25 -3.44
N LEU A 167 3.27 7.02 -3.48
CA LEU A 167 4.61 6.70 -3.98
C LEU A 167 4.63 6.70 -5.52
N SER A 168 5.75 7.12 -6.10
CA SER A 168 6.01 6.91 -7.51
C SER A 168 6.17 5.41 -7.82
N GLU A 169 6.03 5.02 -9.10
CA GLU A 169 6.21 3.62 -9.51
C GLU A 169 7.61 3.08 -9.16
N ALA A 170 8.64 3.93 -9.26
CA ALA A 170 10.01 3.57 -8.87
C ALA A 170 10.11 3.32 -7.36
N GLN A 171 9.52 4.19 -6.53
CA GLN A 171 9.50 4.04 -5.08
C GLN A 171 8.68 2.82 -4.65
N ALA A 172 7.49 2.63 -5.22
CA ALA A 172 6.65 1.46 -4.97
C ALA A 172 7.35 0.15 -5.37
N SER A 173 8.05 0.15 -6.51
CA SER A 173 8.84 -1.02 -6.95
C SER A 173 9.99 -1.35 -5.99
N GLY A 174 10.64 -0.34 -5.41
CA GLY A 174 11.65 -0.52 -4.37
C GLY A 174 11.10 -1.23 -3.14
N VAL A 175 9.91 -0.81 -2.66
CA VAL A 175 9.22 -1.48 -1.54
C VAL A 175 8.87 -2.92 -1.90
N LEU A 176 8.24 -3.14 -3.06
CA LEU A 176 7.79 -4.46 -3.47
C LEU A 176 8.94 -5.45 -3.72
N GLY A 177 10.11 -4.98 -4.18
CA GLY A 177 11.29 -5.82 -4.32
C GLY A 177 11.81 -6.33 -2.97
N ASN A 178 11.73 -5.52 -1.94
CA ASN A 178 12.04 -5.92 -0.57
C ASN A 178 10.97 -6.90 -0.03
N ILE A 179 9.68 -6.62 -0.18
CA ILE A 179 8.59 -7.55 0.20
C ILE A 179 8.75 -8.90 -0.50
N LYS A 180 9.14 -8.91 -1.79
CA LYS A 180 9.44 -10.16 -2.51
C LYS A 180 10.55 -10.96 -1.82
N ALA A 181 11.61 -10.30 -1.38
CA ALA A 181 12.73 -10.96 -0.70
C ALA A 181 12.34 -11.45 0.70
N GLU A 182 11.52 -10.68 1.43
CA GLU A 182 11.12 -10.99 2.80
C GLU A 182 10.10 -12.14 2.90
N SER A 183 9.07 -12.10 2.09
CA SER A 183 7.90 -12.96 2.28
C SER A 183 7.31 -13.56 1.01
N ASN A 184 7.84 -13.20 -0.16
CA ASN A 184 7.21 -13.50 -1.44
C ASN A 184 5.73 -13.03 -1.51
N PHE A 185 5.40 -11.91 -0.88
CA PHE A 185 4.03 -11.37 -0.75
C PHE A 185 3.07 -12.20 0.10
N SER A 186 3.54 -13.19 0.85
CA SER A 186 2.70 -13.97 1.74
C SER A 186 2.46 -13.21 3.05
N SER A 187 1.20 -12.83 3.31
CA SER A 187 0.82 -12.09 4.52
C SER A 187 0.77 -12.95 5.80
N ASP A 188 0.80 -14.26 5.67
CA ASP A 188 0.88 -15.21 6.78
C ASP A 188 2.24 -15.94 6.87
N ASN A 189 3.26 -15.45 6.15
CA ASN A 189 4.60 -15.99 6.24
C ASN A 189 5.17 -15.82 7.66
N ALA A 190 5.61 -16.92 8.25
CA ALA A 190 6.23 -16.95 9.57
C ALA A 190 7.63 -17.57 9.51
N GLN A 191 8.62 -16.90 10.08
CA GLN A 191 10.00 -17.35 10.11
C GLN A 191 10.13 -18.75 10.74
N GLY A 192 10.83 -19.65 10.06
CA GLY A 192 11.10 -21.03 10.52
C GLY A 192 10.00 -22.04 10.16
N TYR A 193 9.00 -21.64 9.40
CA TYR A 193 8.02 -22.54 8.80
C TYR A 193 8.39 -22.82 7.33
N ALA A 194 8.08 -24.00 6.84
CA ALA A 194 8.32 -24.35 5.45
C ALA A 194 7.34 -23.64 4.51
N GLY A 195 7.86 -23.03 3.45
CA GLY A 195 7.04 -22.35 2.46
C GLY A 195 6.68 -20.91 2.85
N ALA A 196 6.09 -20.19 1.91
CA ALA A 196 5.71 -18.79 2.06
C ALA A 196 4.36 -18.60 2.74
N HIS A 197 3.48 -19.58 2.65
CA HIS A 197 2.12 -19.54 3.20
C HIS A 197 2.01 -20.46 4.43
N ASN A 198 1.75 -19.91 5.61
CA ASN A 198 1.76 -20.63 6.88
C ASN A 198 0.46 -20.41 7.68
N PRO A 199 -0.68 -20.96 7.23
CA PRO A 199 -1.98 -20.75 7.86
C PRO A 199 -2.05 -21.35 9.29
N ASP A 200 -1.25 -22.37 9.59
CA ASP A 200 -1.23 -23.04 10.89
C ASP A 200 -0.39 -22.31 11.95
N TYR A 201 0.36 -21.29 11.56
CA TYR A 201 1.12 -20.50 12.52
C TYR A 201 0.18 -19.68 13.41
N LYS A 202 0.35 -19.85 14.72
CA LYS A 202 -0.37 -19.05 15.72
C LYS A 202 0.46 -17.81 16.05
N TYR A 203 -0.08 -16.64 15.69
CA TYR A 203 0.59 -15.38 15.91
C TYR A 203 0.88 -15.13 17.39
N ASP A 204 2.16 -14.94 17.74
CA ASP A 204 2.61 -14.61 19.08
C ASP A 204 3.60 -13.44 19.01
N VAL A 205 3.32 -12.37 19.75
CA VAL A 205 4.16 -11.17 19.79
C VAL A 205 5.50 -11.41 20.50
N ASN A 206 5.63 -12.48 21.29
CA ASN A 206 6.79 -12.79 22.13
C ASN A 206 7.71 -13.86 21.54
N ASP A 207 7.35 -14.54 20.45
CA ASP A 207 8.10 -15.68 19.96
C ASP A 207 9.40 -15.35 19.22
N GLY A 208 9.66 -14.05 18.98
CA GLY A 208 10.86 -13.57 18.29
C GLY A 208 10.96 -13.96 16.81
N LYS A 209 9.90 -14.55 16.22
CA LYS A 209 9.84 -14.90 14.81
C LYS A 209 9.38 -13.72 13.98
N ALA A 210 9.97 -13.55 12.81
CA ALA A 210 9.50 -12.59 11.83
C ALA A 210 8.17 -13.07 11.20
N TYR A 211 7.26 -12.12 10.87
CA TYR A 211 5.93 -12.44 10.38
C TYR A 211 5.41 -11.41 9.37
N GLY A 212 4.62 -11.90 8.42
CA GLY A 212 3.88 -11.10 7.45
C GLY A 212 4.72 -10.57 6.30
N ILE A 213 4.12 -9.69 5.47
CA ILE A 213 4.75 -9.23 4.22
C ILE A 213 6.07 -8.49 4.43
N MET A 214 6.23 -7.78 5.56
CA MET A 214 7.46 -7.03 5.92
C MET A 214 8.32 -7.78 6.95
N GLN A 215 8.01 -9.01 7.29
CA GLN A 215 8.71 -9.83 8.25
C GLN A 215 8.98 -9.12 9.60
N TRP A 216 7.91 -8.53 10.19
CA TRP A 216 7.97 -7.88 11.50
C TRP A 216 8.40 -8.86 12.58
N LYS A 217 9.52 -8.58 13.25
CA LYS A 217 10.15 -9.49 14.20
C LYS A 217 10.11 -9.00 15.66
N PHE A 218 10.39 -7.71 15.89
CA PHE A 218 10.47 -7.17 17.23
C PHE A 218 9.09 -7.08 17.91
N TYR A 219 9.07 -7.31 19.23
CA TYR A 219 7.84 -7.22 20.03
C TYR A 219 7.00 -5.98 19.73
N SER A 220 7.62 -4.80 19.73
CA SER A 220 6.91 -3.54 19.48
C SER A 220 6.23 -3.49 18.11
N ARG A 221 6.89 -4.00 17.07
CA ARG A 221 6.32 -4.06 15.71
C ARG A 221 5.24 -5.13 15.61
N LYS A 222 5.46 -6.32 16.16
CA LYS A 222 4.44 -7.39 16.21
C LYS A 222 3.21 -6.96 17.01
N LYS A 223 3.41 -6.31 18.16
CA LYS A 223 2.32 -5.75 18.97
C LYS A 223 1.55 -4.66 18.22
N GLY A 224 2.25 -3.77 17.50
CA GLY A 224 1.64 -2.75 16.66
C GLY A 224 0.78 -3.33 15.55
N LEU A 225 1.24 -4.39 14.88
CA LEU A 225 0.43 -5.12 13.90
C LEU A 225 -0.83 -5.74 14.55
N LEU A 226 -0.69 -6.39 15.70
CA LEU A 226 -1.81 -6.99 16.42
C LEU A 226 -2.85 -5.93 16.82
N ASP A 227 -2.41 -4.80 17.38
CA ASP A 227 -3.31 -3.71 17.79
C ASP A 227 -4.02 -3.09 16.58
N THR A 228 -3.31 -2.93 15.46
CA THR A 228 -3.89 -2.44 14.20
C THR A 228 -4.96 -3.41 13.69
N ALA A 229 -4.65 -4.70 13.60
CA ALA A 229 -5.58 -5.73 13.17
C ALA A 229 -6.83 -5.76 14.05
N ASN A 230 -6.67 -5.78 15.37
CA ASN A 230 -7.77 -5.76 16.33
C ASN A 230 -8.67 -4.52 16.15
N SER A 231 -8.08 -3.33 15.95
CA SER A 231 -8.82 -2.09 15.72
C SER A 231 -9.66 -2.09 14.44
N MET A 232 -9.32 -2.96 13.50
CA MET A 232 -10.04 -3.17 12.24
C MET A 232 -10.99 -4.37 12.31
N GLY A 233 -10.90 -5.19 13.37
CA GLY A 233 -11.60 -6.47 13.51
C GLY A 233 -11.18 -7.46 12.42
N LEU A 234 -9.87 -7.52 12.15
CA LEU A 234 -9.20 -8.39 11.20
C LEU A 234 -8.17 -9.26 11.92
N ASN A 235 -7.71 -10.32 11.26
CA ASN A 235 -6.56 -11.11 11.72
C ASN A 235 -5.25 -10.45 11.33
N THR A 236 -4.17 -10.76 12.02
CA THR A 236 -2.82 -10.30 11.67
C THR A 236 -2.32 -10.81 10.31
N SER A 237 -2.88 -11.93 9.82
CA SER A 237 -2.64 -12.47 8.48
C SER A 237 -3.40 -11.75 7.36
N ASP A 238 -4.39 -10.91 7.70
CA ASP A 238 -5.11 -10.14 6.68
C ASP A 238 -4.19 -9.07 6.09
N LEU A 239 -4.06 -9.07 4.77
CA LEU A 239 -3.20 -8.10 4.08
C LEU A 239 -3.61 -6.66 4.41
N ASN A 240 -4.90 -6.35 4.49
CA ASN A 240 -5.35 -4.98 4.76
C ASN A 240 -4.99 -4.52 6.18
N ALA A 241 -4.93 -5.43 7.16
CA ALA A 241 -4.40 -5.12 8.49
C ALA A 241 -2.90 -4.76 8.42
N GLN A 242 -2.14 -5.49 7.61
CA GLN A 242 -0.71 -5.26 7.42
C GLN A 242 -0.44 -3.96 6.64
N LEU A 243 -1.22 -3.66 5.60
CA LEU A 243 -1.13 -2.39 4.87
C LEU A 243 -1.51 -1.19 5.77
N ALA A 244 -2.52 -1.34 6.63
CA ALA A 244 -2.85 -0.34 7.63
C ALA A 244 -1.70 -0.13 8.61
N PHE A 245 -1.04 -1.20 9.05
CA PHE A 245 0.11 -1.11 9.96
C PHE A 245 1.33 -0.47 9.29
N ILE A 246 1.61 -0.75 8.01
CA ILE A 246 2.62 -0.01 7.25
C ILE A 246 2.33 1.51 7.29
N ARG A 247 1.08 1.92 7.11
CA ARG A 247 0.69 3.33 7.23
C ARG A 247 0.92 3.87 8.64
N VAL A 248 0.62 3.11 9.68
CA VAL A 248 0.90 3.52 11.07
C VAL A 248 2.40 3.72 11.26
N GLU A 249 3.25 2.74 10.89
CA GLU A 249 4.70 2.85 11.01
C GLU A 249 5.26 4.01 10.18
N SER A 250 4.71 4.27 8.99
CA SER A 250 5.16 5.38 8.13
C SER A 250 4.89 6.77 8.72
N ASN A 251 4.00 6.88 9.68
CA ASN A 251 3.70 8.12 10.37
C ASN A 251 4.27 8.17 11.80
N THR A 252 4.87 7.08 12.26
CA THR A 252 5.38 6.94 13.64
C THR A 252 6.82 6.43 13.66
N THR A 253 7.00 5.15 13.99
CA THR A 253 8.31 4.53 14.27
C THR A 253 9.27 4.49 13.07
N CYS A 254 8.75 4.37 11.86
CA CYS A 254 9.55 4.32 10.62
C CYS A 254 9.42 5.59 9.77
N LYS A 255 8.88 6.67 10.34
CA LYS A 255 8.60 7.91 9.58
C LYS A 255 9.81 8.41 8.80
N SER A 256 10.98 8.51 9.43
CA SER A 256 12.20 9.00 8.78
C SER A 256 12.63 8.14 7.59
N GLY A 257 12.45 6.81 7.67
CA GLY A 257 12.74 5.89 6.58
C GLY A 257 11.78 6.08 5.40
N TRP A 258 10.48 6.22 5.68
CA TRP A 258 9.48 6.48 4.65
C TRP A 258 9.60 7.87 4.02
N ASP A 259 9.97 8.89 4.79
CA ASP A 259 10.26 10.22 4.25
C ASP A 259 11.50 10.19 3.34
N ALA A 260 12.55 9.45 3.72
CA ALA A 260 13.71 9.24 2.85
C ALA A 260 13.33 8.50 1.56
N LEU A 261 12.53 7.43 1.65
CA LEU A 261 12.04 6.70 0.48
C LEU A 261 11.34 7.63 -0.53
N LYS A 262 10.54 8.57 -0.07
CA LYS A 262 9.84 9.54 -0.93
C LYS A 262 10.80 10.47 -1.68
N THR A 263 12.06 10.60 -1.26
CA THR A 263 13.09 11.38 -1.97
C THR A 263 13.83 10.58 -3.04
N ALA A 264 13.69 9.25 -3.05
CA ALA A 264 14.37 8.37 -4.01
C ALA A 264 13.99 8.73 -5.44
N LYS A 265 14.98 8.86 -6.32
CA LYS A 265 14.82 9.18 -7.74
C LYS A 265 14.93 7.96 -8.64
N THR A 266 15.52 6.88 -8.15
CA THR A 266 15.71 5.63 -8.87
C THR A 266 15.14 4.45 -8.10
N VAL A 267 14.87 3.36 -8.83
CA VAL A 267 14.41 2.09 -8.24
C VAL A 267 15.43 1.53 -7.24
N ASN A 268 16.72 1.64 -7.54
CA ASN A 268 17.78 1.13 -6.66
C ASN A 268 17.87 1.94 -5.37
N GLU A 269 17.84 3.28 -5.45
CA GLU A 269 17.78 4.14 -4.24
C GLU A 269 16.56 3.80 -3.37
N ALA A 270 15.40 3.61 -4.00
CA ALA A 270 14.18 3.22 -3.29
C ALA A 270 14.33 1.87 -2.59
N SER A 271 14.88 0.87 -3.28
CA SER A 271 15.15 -0.44 -2.70
C SER A 271 16.12 -0.36 -1.50
N ASP A 272 17.19 0.42 -1.65
CA ASP A 272 18.21 0.60 -0.61
C ASP A 272 17.64 1.32 0.62
N TYR A 273 16.80 2.34 0.43
CA TYR A 273 16.17 3.05 1.55
C TYR A 273 15.20 2.14 2.33
N VAL A 274 14.48 1.25 1.66
CA VAL A 274 13.64 0.28 2.37
C VAL A 274 14.50 -0.64 3.24
N LEU A 275 15.53 -1.24 2.65
CA LEU A 275 16.43 -2.16 3.35
C LEU A 275 17.11 -1.51 4.56
N GLN A 276 17.71 -0.34 4.35
CA GLN A 276 18.60 0.29 5.34
C GLN A 276 17.84 1.14 6.37
N LYS A 277 16.69 1.70 6.03
CA LYS A 277 15.99 2.70 6.86
C LYS A 277 14.63 2.27 7.37
N ILE A 278 13.99 1.27 6.76
CA ILE A 278 12.68 0.76 7.17
C ILE A 278 12.82 -0.63 7.79
N GLU A 279 13.54 -1.54 7.14
CA GLU A 279 13.79 -2.88 7.66
C GLU A 279 14.98 -2.92 8.62
N ILE A 280 15.95 -2.00 8.45
CA ILE A 280 17.14 -1.84 9.30
C ILE A 280 17.90 -3.16 9.40
N THR A 281 18.15 -3.78 8.27
CA THR A 281 18.90 -5.03 8.15
C THR A 281 20.26 -4.82 7.49
N SER A 282 21.13 -5.83 7.54
CA SER A 282 22.45 -5.79 6.89
C SER A 282 22.31 -5.70 5.37
N ASP A 283 23.33 -5.18 4.68
CA ASP A 283 23.39 -5.08 3.21
C ASP A 283 23.48 -6.44 2.48
N SER A 284 23.42 -7.55 3.22
CA SER A 284 23.33 -8.88 2.64
C SER A 284 22.08 -8.96 1.76
N TYR A 285 22.27 -9.45 0.53
CA TYR A 285 21.23 -9.57 -0.48
C TYR A 285 20.71 -8.26 -1.11
N ILE A 286 21.43 -7.13 -0.97
CA ILE A 286 21.05 -5.85 -1.57
C ILE A 286 20.88 -5.98 -3.09
N ASP A 287 21.76 -6.68 -3.79
CA ASP A 287 21.68 -6.85 -5.23
C ASP A 287 20.46 -7.68 -5.66
N GLN A 288 20.08 -8.69 -4.88
CA GLN A 288 18.87 -9.47 -5.13
C GLN A 288 17.61 -8.62 -4.97
N ARG A 289 17.56 -7.77 -3.94
CA ARG A 289 16.43 -6.84 -3.70
C ARG A 289 16.32 -5.80 -4.80
N ARG A 290 17.44 -5.23 -5.24
CA ARG A 290 17.51 -4.34 -6.40
C ARG A 290 17.05 -5.05 -7.69
N GLN A 291 17.45 -6.29 -7.90
CA GLN A 291 17.02 -7.09 -9.06
C GLN A 291 15.50 -7.30 -9.05
N TYR A 292 14.92 -7.67 -7.92
CA TYR A 292 13.47 -7.80 -7.78
C TYR A 292 12.77 -6.47 -8.03
N SER A 293 13.25 -5.38 -7.44
CA SER A 293 12.70 -4.04 -7.63
C SER A 293 12.70 -3.60 -9.09
N ASN A 294 13.83 -3.81 -9.80
CA ASN A 294 13.94 -3.48 -11.22
C ASN A 294 13.06 -4.37 -12.11
N THR A 295 12.92 -5.66 -11.77
CA THR A 295 12.00 -6.56 -12.48
C THR A 295 10.57 -6.07 -12.36
N ILE A 296 10.14 -5.69 -11.17
CA ILE A 296 8.79 -5.12 -10.91
C ILE A 296 8.62 -3.82 -11.70
N TYR A 297 9.56 -2.89 -11.60
CA TYR A 297 9.48 -1.61 -12.29
C TYR A 297 9.38 -1.78 -13.81
N ASN A 298 10.16 -2.67 -14.41
CA ASN A 298 10.12 -2.94 -15.84
C ASN A 298 8.78 -3.48 -16.35
N VAL A 299 8.00 -4.14 -15.49
CA VAL A 299 6.65 -4.60 -15.80
C VAL A 299 5.64 -3.50 -15.56
N MET A 300 5.68 -2.89 -14.37
CA MET A 300 4.62 -2.01 -13.88
C MET A 300 4.66 -0.61 -14.52
N SER A 301 5.85 -0.07 -14.83
CA SER A 301 6.00 1.25 -15.48
C SER A 301 5.52 1.31 -16.94
N LYS A 302 5.23 0.16 -17.55
CA LYS A 302 4.68 0.07 -18.91
C LYS A 302 3.15 0.07 -18.94
N ILE A 303 2.51 0.02 -17.78
CA ILE A 303 1.06 -0.04 -17.66
C ILE A 303 0.51 1.37 -17.76
N ASN A 304 -0.50 1.57 -18.64
CA ASN A 304 -1.27 2.79 -18.65
C ASN A 304 -2.44 2.66 -17.66
N TYR A 305 -2.34 3.35 -16.53
CA TYR A 305 -3.37 3.34 -15.48
C TYR A 305 -4.54 4.29 -15.78
N PHE A 306 -4.44 5.09 -16.84
CA PHE A 306 -5.35 6.20 -17.13
C PHE A 306 -6.24 5.97 -18.38
N ILE A 307 -6.31 4.76 -18.92
CA ILE A 307 -7.17 4.40 -20.05
C ILE A 307 -8.26 3.44 -19.60
#